data_95039ceaf96ceb66744fdd688ec0fb5b
#
_entry.id   95039ceaf96ceb66744fdd688ec0fb5b
#
_cell.length_a   1.000
_cell.length_b   1.000
_cell.length_c   1.000
_cell.angle_alpha   90.00
_cell.angle_beta   90.00
_cell.angle_gamma   90.00
#
_symmetry.space_group_name_H-M   'P 1'
#
loop_
_entity.id
_entity.type
_entity.pdbx_description
1 polymer ?
#
loop_
_entity_poly.entity_id
_entity_poly.type
_entity_poly.pdbx_seq_one_letter_code
_entity_poly.pdbx_strand_id
1 'polypeptide(L)'
;MTDFRKSLIPDAELIPRTLKSVSDRLMLDFAGELNGPEVLVLLTQGTTLASALRDVRPELNFTFYTPEHFFWRTLNEYHGAGSNMSSDSTGKITLVCAADLPGQIYDEILFPSLAGASAELGQELLQSAHQRLRIGGRMFVTVNNSKDRWVQTQLKTMFSNTVVTKHKQGVACVATKSVLLKKVRGFRARFAYRQGERLIYCESRPGVFCHRRVDGGARALIRSLGLLNPGEESTGDPATAFAPARIIDMGCGSGAVSMAAAAEFPSARILAVDSDTRAIECTAISATLNGITNVETLLTSDGTVPEPGTWDLLLGNPPYYSDFRISELFLQTARSALRPGGRIHIVTKLLEWHEARMKQIFSDVTANAIGEYTVFAAVQK
;
A
#
# COMPACT_ATOMS: atom_id res chain seq x y z
N MET A 1 5.35 -1.28 29.31
CA MET A 1 5.26 -1.67 27.90
C MET A 1 4.95 -0.42 27.12
N THR A 2 5.95 0.19 26.51
CA THR A 2 5.77 1.33 25.62
C THR A 2 4.94 0.83 24.44
N ASP A 3 3.82 1.48 24.19
CA ASP A 3 2.90 1.10 23.13
C ASP A 3 3.60 1.25 21.76
N PHE A 4 4.16 0.16 21.25
CA PHE A 4 4.88 0.10 19.97
C PHE A 4 4.04 0.65 18.82
N ARG A 5 2.70 0.56 18.92
CA ARG A 5 1.77 1.10 17.92
C ARG A 5 1.83 2.62 17.83
N LYS A 6 2.10 3.32 18.94
CA LYS A 6 2.31 4.77 18.92
C LYS A 6 3.63 5.17 18.28
N SER A 7 4.68 4.32 18.36
CA SER A 7 5.98 4.62 17.74
C SER A 7 6.01 4.44 16.22
N LEU A 8 5.00 3.79 15.63
CA LEU A 8 4.85 3.67 14.17
C LEU A 8 4.21 4.91 13.54
N ILE A 9 3.52 5.72 14.35
CA ILE A 9 3.00 7.01 13.92
C ILE A 9 4.06 8.03 14.36
N PRO A 10 4.60 8.87 13.47
CA PRO A 10 5.33 10.04 13.92
C PRO A 10 4.37 10.82 14.81
N ASP A 11 4.79 11.14 16.06
CA ASP A 11 4.03 12.06 16.90
C ASP A 11 3.61 13.26 16.04
N ALA A 12 2.39 13.76 16.23
CA ALA A 12 1.87 14.90 15.46
C ALA A 12 2.79 16.15 15.56
N GLU A 13 3.67 16.19 16.57
CA GLU A 13 4.76 17.16 16.71
C GLU A 13 5.94 16.88 15.76
N LEU A 14 6.01 15.70 15.13
CA LEU A 14 7.13 15.23 14.31
C LEU A 14 6.86 15.26 12.79
N ILE A 15 5.77 15.86 12.31
CA ILE A 15 5.70 16.21 10.89
C ILE A 15 6.72 17.33 10.67
N PRO A 16 7.88 17.04 10.03
CA PRO A 16 8.90 18.07 9.87
C PRO A 16 8.27 19.21 9.07
N ARG A 17 8.28 20.44 9.60
CA ARG A 17 7.89 21.64 8.84
C ARG A 17 8.75 21.83 7.58
N THR A 18 9.83 21.09 7.45
CA THR A 18 10.73 21.11 6.28
C THR A 18 10.40 19.96 5.33
N LEU A 19 10.00 20.29 4.11
CA LEU A 19 9.82 19.34 3.03
C LEU A 19 11.15 18.64 2.69
N LYS A 20 11.24 17.34 2.97
CA LYS A 20 12.45 16.53 2.67
C LYS A 20 12.54 16.19 1.19
N SER A 21 11.40 15.93 0.54
CA SER A 21 11.35 15.57 -0.88
C SER A 21 11.63 16.77 -1.77
N VAL A 22 12.48 16.58 -2.78
CA VAL A 22 12.73 17.60 -3.82
C VAL A 22 11.48 17.89 -4.62
N SER A 23 10.71 16.86 -5.00
CA SER A 23 9.48 17.03 -5.75
C SER A 23 8.44 17.83 -4.97
N ASP A 24 8.32 17.61 -3.65
CA ASP A 24 7.40 18.38 -2.80
C ASP A 24 7.82 19.84 -2.69
N ARG A 25 9.13 20.12 -2.53
CA ARG A 25 9.63 21.52 -2.51
C ARG A 25 9.33 22.23 -3.81
N LEU A 26 9.65 21.60 -4.95
CA LEU A 26 9.33 22.17 -6.25
C LEU A 26 7.84 22.34 -6.48
N MET A 27 7.01 21.47 -5.90
CA MET A 27 5.55 21.59 -5.98
C MET A 27 5.04 22.79 -5.16
N LEU A 28 5.61 23.01 -3.97
CA LEU A 28 5.23 24.14 -3.13
C LEU A 28 5.54 25.50 -3.79
N ASP A 29 6.59 25.58 -4.62
CA ASP A 29 6.92 26.78 -5.38
C ASP A 29 5.77 27.24 -6.30
N PHE A 30 4.90 26.32 -6.74
CA PHE A 30 3.71 26.63 -7.53
C PHE A 30 2.50 27.05 -6.71
N ALA A 31 2.55 26.98 -5.38
CA ALA A 31 1.38 27.30 -4.55
C ALA A 31 0.82 28.72 -4.81
N GLY A 32 1.71 29.69 -5.07
CA GLY A 32 1.33 31.07 -5.42
C GLY A 32 0.66 31.22 -6.79
N GLU A 33 0.83 30.24 -7.68
CA GLU A 33 0.24 30.25 -9.03
C GLU A 33 -1.13 29.58 -9.10
N LEU A 34 -1.59 28.92 -8.03
CA LEU A 34 -2.89 28.26 -7.99
C LEU A 34 -4.01 29.29 -8.03
N ASN A 35 -4.93 29.17 -8.98
CA ASN A 35 -5.99 30.13 -9.23
C ASN A 35 -7.40 29.53 -9.11
N GLY A 36 -7.53 28.21 -9.21
CA GLY A 36 -8.81 27.53 -9.10
C GLY A 36 -9.14 27.18 -7.66
N PRO A 37 -10.42 27.29 -7.23
CA PRO A 37 -10.81 26.95 -5.87
C PRO A 37 -10.70 25.46 -5.55
N GLU A 38 -10.85 24.56 -6.52
CA GLU A 38 -10.86 23.10 -6.32
C GLU A 38 -9.54 22.46 -6.75
N VAL A 39 -8.73 22.04 -5.79
CA VAL A 39 -7.38 21.50 -6.01
C VAL A 39 -7.28 20.05 -5.53
N LEU A 40 -6.89 19.14 -6.43
CA LEU A 40 -6.55 17.75 -6.09
C LEU A 40 -5.03 17.62 -5.93
N VAL A 41 -4.58 17.02 -4.84
CA VAL A 41 -3.17 16.73 -4.59
C VAL A 41 -2.97 15.22 -4.43
N LEU A 42 -2.12 14.64 -5.28
CA LEU A 42 -1.78 13.22 -5.24
C LEU A 42 -0.60 13.01 -4.28
N LEU A 43 -0.85 12.45 -3.12
CA LEU A 43 0.15 12.16 -2.11
C LEU A 43 0.60 10.69 -2.21
N THR A 44 1.62 10.42 -3.01
CA THR A 44 2.15 9.06 -3.23
C THR A 44 3.45 8.78 -2.48
N GLN A 45 3.99 9.79 -1.75
CA GLN A 45 5.32 9.71 -1.16
C GLN A 45 5.41 10.17 0.30
N GLY A 46 4.37 10.79 0.81
CA GLY A 46 4.34 11.37 2.16
C GLY A 46 3.25 12.42 2.33
N THR A 47 3.20 13.00 3.51
CA THR A 47 2.10 13.85 3.94
C THR A 47 2.50 15.32 4.17
N THR A 48 3.79 15.62 4.20
CA THR A 48 4.30 16.95 4.59
C THR A 48 3.89 18.09 3.63
N LEU A 49 3.70 17.76 2.33
CA LEU A 49 3.23 18.72 1.35
C LEU A 49 1.82 19.23 1.65
N ALA A 50 0.95 18.37 2.20
CA ALA A 50 -0.44 18.75 2.50
C ALA A 50 -0.51 19.90 3.51
N SER A 51 0.25 19.81 4.60
CA SER A 51 0.30 20.86 5.61
C SER A 51 0.90 22.15 5.05
N ALA A 52 2.00 22.04 4.28
CA ALA A 52 2.66 23.21 3.68
C ALA A 52 1.76 23.94 2.68
N LEU A 53 1.00 23.22 1.85
CA LEU A 53 0.05 23.84 0.90
C LEU A 53 -1.09 24.58 1.64
N ARG A 54 -1.63 23.95 2.69
CA ARG A 54 -2.67 24.58 3.52
C ARG A 54 -2.19 25.87 4.20
N ASP A 55 -0.95 25.86 4.71
CA ASP A 55 -0.38 27.04 5.38
C ASP A 55 -0.18 28.21 4.42
N VAL A 56 0.16 27.94 3.15
CA VAL A 56 0.42 28.97 2.13
C VAL A 56 -0.87 29.43 1.44
N ARG A 57 -1.85 28.54 1.25
CA ARG A 57 -3.11 28.82 0.52
C ARG A 57 -4.32 28.32 1.32
N PRO A 58 -4.57 28.89 2.49
CA PRO A 58 -5.64 28.43 3.38
C PRO A 58 -7.06 28.62 2.79
N GLU A 59 -7.23 29.49 1.79
CA GLU A 59 -8.52 29.78 1.14
C GLU A 59 -8.96 28.75 0.09
N LEU A 60 -8.06 27.86 -0.38
CA LEU A 60 -8.37 26.90 -1.41
C LEU A 60 -8.99 25.61 -0.84
N ASN A 61 -9.86 24.99 -1.61
CA ASN A 61 -10.41 23.66 -1.31
C ASN A 61 -9.44 22.58 -1.76
N PHE A 62 -8.79 21.94 -0.82
CA PHE A 62 -7.86 20.86 -1.12
C PHE A 62 -8.51 19.49 -0.93
N THR A 63 -8.39 18.64 -1.95
CA THR A 63 -8.61 17.21 -1.83
C THR A 63 -7.25 16.52 -1.86
N PHE A 64 -6.84 15.95 -0.73
CA PHE A 64 -5.62 15.15 -0.62
C PHE A 64 -5.97 13.69 -0.83
N TYR A 65 -5.43 13.10 -1.89
CA TYR A 65 -5.64 11.71 -2.26
C TYR A 65 -4.39 10.87 -2.00
N THR A 66 -4.58 9.71 -1.42
CA THR A 66 -3.55 8.67 -1.31
C THR A 66 -4.17 7.28 -1.38
N PRO A 67 -3.56 6.27 -2.01
CA PRO A 67 -3.99 4.88 -1.89
C PRO A 67 -3.53 4.24 -0.57
N GLU A 68 -2.57 4.84 0.14
CA GLU A 68 -1.94 4.31 1.35
C GLU A 68 -2.66 4.76 2.62
N HIS A 69 -3.23 3.81 3.36
CA HIS A 69 -3.92 4.06 4.63
C HIS A 69 -3.02 4.69 5.69
N PHE A 70 -1.72 4.38 5.68
CA PHE A 70 -0.75 4.99 6.60
C PHE A 70 -0.68 6.51 6.41
N PHE A 71 -0.60 6.99 5.17
CA PHE A 71 -0.57 8.44 4.89
C PHE A 71 -1.91 9.10 5.20
N TRP A 72 -3.01 8.46 4.83
CA TRP A 72 -4.35 8.98 5.14
C TRP A 72 -4.55 9.10 6.66
N ARG A 73 -4.17 8.09 7.45
CA ARG A 73 -4.29 8.11 8.90
C ARG A 73 -3.46 9.22 9.51
N THR A 74 -2.20 9.37 9.09
CA THR A 74 -1.31 10.45 9.52
C THR A 74 -1.92 11.82 9.26
N LEU A 75 -2.51 12.03 8.08
CA LEU A 75 -3.18 13.30 7.75
C LEU A 75 -4.45 13.50 8.58
N ASN A 76 -5.25 12.46 8.76
CA ASN A 76 -6.49 12.52 9.51
C ASN A 76 -6.26 12.84 10.99
N GLU A 77 -5.22 12.27 11.59
CA GLU A 77 -4.80 12.60 12.95
C GLU A 77 -4.33 14.05 13.08
N TYR A 78 -3.55 14.53 12.10
CA TYR A 78 -3.04 15.89 12.11
C TYR A 78 -4.13 16.95 11.85
N HIS A 79 -5.00 16.72 10.86
CA HIS A 79 -6.04 17.67 10.48
C HIS A 79 -7.34 17.49 11.29
N GLY A 80 -7.64 16.26 11.75
CA GLY A 80 -8.80 15.96 12.57
C GLY A 80 -8.72 16.55 13.99
N ALA A 81 -7.52 16.61 14.56
CA ALA A 81 -7.30 17.23 15.88
C ALA A 81 -7.37 18.77 15.87
N GLY A 82 -7.28 19.39 14.68
CA GLY A 82 -7.30 20.85 14.50
C GLY A 82 -8.59 21.45 13.95
N SER A 83 -9.62 20.63 13.68
CA SER A 83 -10.84 21.05 12.98
C SER A 83 -11.81 21.97 13.75
N ASN A 84 -11.42 22.49 14.93
CA ASN A 84 -12.19 23.49 15.71
C ASN A 84 -11.86 24.97 15.36
N MET A 85 -11.16 25.25 14.26
CA MET A 85 -10.98 26.62 13.79
C MET A 85 -12.04 26.97 12.73
N SER A 86 -13.22 27.35 13.21
CA SER A 86 -14.22 28.03 12.40
C SER A 86 -13.80 29.50 12.20
N SER A 87 -13.11 29.78 11.09
CA SER A 87 -13.13 31.11 10.51
C SER A 87 -13.78 31.02 9.14
N ASP A 88 -14.74 31.88 8.84
CA ASP A 88 -15.52 31.91 7.59
C ASP A 88 -14.70 32.08 6.28
N SER A 89 -13.37 32.11 6.37
CA SER A 89 -12.46 32.36 5.25
C SER A 89 -11.50 31.22 4.90
N THR A 90 -11.64 30.03 5.51
CA THR A 90 -10.76 28.90 5.19
C THR A 90 -11.41 27.91 4.22
N GLY A 91 -10.66 27.53 3.18
CA GLY A 91 -11.08 26.49 2.24
C GLY A 91 -11.26 25.12 2.90
N LYS A 92 -12.07 24.30 2.28
CA LYS A 92 -12.39 22.94 2.75
C LYS A 92 -11.20 21.99 2.52
N ILE A 93 -10.92 21.11 3.50
CA ILE A 93 -10.01 19.99 3.35
C ILE A 93 -10.81 18.69 3.25
N THR A 94 -10.52 17.90 2.22
CA THR A 94 -11.07 16.56 2.02
C THR A 94 -9.91 15.56 1.95
N LEU A 95 -9.93 14.52 2.78
CA LEU A 95 -8.95 13.44 2.78
C LEU A 95 -9.56 12.20 2.14
N VAL A 96 -8.92 11.68 1.10
CA VAL A 96 -9.41 10.51 0.36
C VAL A 96 -8.36 9.40 0.38
N CYS A 97 -8.72 8.24 0.96
CA CYS A 97 -7.97 7.00 0.87
C CYS A 97 -8.76 6.05 -0.03
N ALA A 98 -8.32 5.84 -1.26
CA ALA A 98 -9.05 5.03 -2.24
C ALA A 98 -8.14 4.46 -3.31
N ALA A 99 -8.54 3.37 -3.95
CA ALA A 99 -7.78 2.74 -5.04
C ALA A 99 -7.71 3.64 -6.29
N ASP A 100 -8.74 4.44 -6.55
CA ASP A 100 -8.86 5.36 -7.68
C ASP A 100 -9.04 6.80 -7.21
N LEU A 101 -8.70 7.75 -8.09
CA LEU A 101 -8.93 9.17 -7.83
C LEU A 101 -10.43 9.47 -7.65
N PRO A 102 -10.79 10.45 -6.79
CA PRO A 102 -12.17 10.86 -6.58
C PRO A 102 -12.87 11.23 -7.88
N GLY A 103 -14.19 11.02 -7.93
CA GLY A 103 -15.00 11.20 -9.13
C GLY A 103 -15.22 12.64 -9.58
N GLN A 104 -15.00 13.62 -8.68
CA GLN A 104 -15.25 15.05 -8.99
C GLN A 104 -14.24 15.64 -9.98
N ILE A 105 -14.59 16.79 -10.54
CA ILE A 105 -13.75 17.57 -11.46
C ILE A 105 -13.04 18.67 -10.68
N TYR A 106 -11.77 18.89 -11.01
CA TYR A 106 -10.90 19.87 -10.36
C TYR A 106 -10.44 20.95 -11.32
N ASP A 107 -10.15 22.13 -10.79
CA ASP A 107 -9.53 23.22 -11.51
C ASP A 107 -8.05 22.95 -11.73
N GLU A 108 -7.40 22.40 -10.71
CA GLU A 108 -5.96 22.17 -10.69
C GLU A 108 -5.63 20.86 -10.00
N ILE A 109 -4.59 20.17 -10.52
CA ILE A 109 -4.13 18.91 -9.97
C ILE A 109 -2.61 18.96 -9.77
N LEU A 110 -2.17 18.63 -8.57
CA LEU A 110 -0.77 18.59 -8.16
C LEU A 110 -0.30 17.14 -8.01
N PHE A 111 0.75 16.79 -8.72
CA PHE A 111 1.34 15.45 -8.66
C PHE A 111 2.86 15.52 -8.45
N PRO A 112 3.33 15.57 -7.21
CA PRO A 112 4.74 15.35 -6.89
C PRO A 112 5.08 13.88 -7.13
N SER A 113 6.00 13.59 -8.06
CA SER A 113 6.38 12.24 -8.47
C SER A 113 7.84 11.95 -8.11
N LEU A 114 8.20 10.65 -8.00
CA LEU A 114 9.56 10.19 -7.80
C LEU A 114 10.16 9.67 -9.12
N ALA A 115 11.39 10.05 -9.38
CA ALA A 115 12.18 9.38 -10.40
C ALA A 115 12.41 7.91 -10.01
N GLY A 116 12.24 7.00 -10.96
CA GLY A 116 12.38 5.56 -10.71
C GLY A 116 11.16 4.87 -10.11
N ALA A 117 10.07 5.60 -9.82
CA ALA A 117 8.78 4.98 -9.50
C ALA A 117 8.24 4.16 -10.69
N SER A 118 7.25 3.29 -10.41
CA SER A 118 6.61 2.49 -11.46
C SER A 118 6.06 3.36 -12.58
N ALA A 119 6.57 3.16 -13.81
CA ALA A 119 6.14 3.90 -14.99
C ALA A 119 4.64 3.65 -15.31
N GLU A 120 4.14 2.44 -15.10
CA GLU A 120 2.73 2.11 -15.31
C GLU A 120 1.84 2.81 -14.27
N LEU A 121 2.24 2.87 -13.00
CA LEU A 121 1.52 3.63 -11.98
C LEU A 121 1.49 5.12 -12.30
N GLY A 122 2.64 5.69 -12.66
CA GLY A 122 2.73 7.09 -13.07
C GLY A 122 1.82 7.40 -14.25
N GLN A 123 1.80 6.55 -15.29
CA GLN A 123 0.96 6.74 -16.46
C GLN A 123 -0.53 6.59 -16.14
N GLU A 124 -0.91 5.63 -15.31
CA GLU A 124 -2.30 5.45 -14.85
C GLU A 124 -2.78 6.69 -14.08
N LEU A 125 -1.96 7.19 -13.13
CA LEU A 125 -2.30 8.38 -12.35
C LEU A 125 -2.39 9.64 -13.22
N LEU A 126 -1.47 9.83 -14.16
CA LEU A 126 -1.51 10.95 -15.10
C LEU A 126 -2.76 10.93 -15.98
N GLN A 127 -3.16 9.78 -16.51
CA GLN A 127 -4.40 9.63 -17.29
C GLN A 127 -5.64 9.89 -16.43
N SER A 128 -5.70 9.32 -15.23
CA SER A 128 -6.80 9.52 -14.29
C SER A 128 -6.91 10.98 -13.88
N ALA A 129 -5.80 11.63 -13.57
CA ALA A 129 -5.75 13.06 -13.25
C ALA A 129 -6.23 13.91 -14.43
N HIS A 130 -5.77 13.62 -15.65
CA HIS A 130 -6.27 14.32 -16.83
C HIS A 130 -7.80 14.20 -16.96
N GLN A 131 -8.39 13.04 -16.70
CA GLN A 131 -9.85 12.84 -16.74
C GLN A 131 -10.59 13.67 -15.68
N ARG A 132 -9.98 13.88 -14.51
CA ARG A 132 -10.54 14.66 -13.39
C ARG A 132 -10.27 16.17 -13.49
N LEU A 133 -9.52 16.62 -14.45
CA LEU A 133 -9.23 18.03 -14.69
C LEU A 133 -10.30 18.63 -15.62
N ARG A 134 -10.82 19.83 -15.31
CA ARG A 134 -11.72 20.54 -16.23
C ARG A 134 -10.99 20.97 -17.51
N ILE A 135 -11.72 21.30 -18.57
CA ILE A 135 -11.15 21.98 -19.74
C ILE A 135 -10.66 23.37 -19.28
N GLY A 136 -9.44 23.73 -19.69
CA GLY A 136 -8.74 24.93 -19.25
C GLY A 136 -8.06 24.78 -17.89
N GLY A 137 -8.29 23.68 -17.18
CA GLY A 137 -7.61 23.39 -15.90
C GLY A 137 -6.15 23.01 -16.10
N ARG A 138 -5.34 23.14 -15.03
CA ARG A 138 -3.89 22.93 -15.08
C ARG A 138 -3.45 21.74 -14.22
N MET A 139 -2.49 21.01 -14.75
CA MET A 139 -1.81 19.94 -14.03
C MET A 139 -0.36 20.31 -13.77
N PHE A 140 0.04 20.28 -12.51
CA PHE A 140 1.41 20.52 -12.06
C PHE A 140 2.05 19.18 -11.71
N VAL A 141 3.18 18.87 -12.33
CA VAL A 141 3.92 17.64 -12.06
C VAL A 141 5.37 17.98 -11.78
N THR A 142 5.90 17.52 -10.66
CA THR A 142 7.31 17.70 -10.29
C THR A 142 7.99 16.36 -10.10
N VAL A 143 9.28 16.28 -10.43
CA VAL A 143 10.09 15.07 -10.32
C VAL A 143 11.45 15.42 -9.73
N ASN A 144 11.95 14.61 -8.82
CA ASN A 144 13.23 14.75 -8.13
C ASN A 144 14.45 14.32 -8.98
N ASN A 145 14.41 14.54 -10.28
CA ASN A 145 15.51 14.25 -11.21
C ASN A 145 15.58 15.33 -12.30
N SER A 146 16.65 16.12 -12.31
CA SER A 146 16.86 17.20 -13.29
C SER A 146 17.03 16.70 -14.74
N LYS A 147 17.30 15.41 -14.93
CA LYS A 147 17.46 14.77 -16.24
C LYS A 147 16.21 14.01 -16.69
N ASP A 148 15.11 14.07 -15.91
CA ASP A 148 13.87 13.37 -16.26
C ASP A 148 13.35 13.85 -17.62
N ARG A 149 13.02 12.92 -18.50
CA ARG A 149 12.36 13.15 -19.78
C ARG A 149 11.06 12.36 -19.90
N TRP A 150 10.86 11.38 -19.02
CA TRP A 150 9.70 10.50 -19.11
C TRP A 150 8.39 11.25 -18.81
N VAL A 151 8.33 11.98 -17.70
CA VAL A 151 7.14 12.77 -17.34
C VAL A 151 6.82 13.80 -18.43
N GLN A 152 7.86 14.51 -18.92
CA GLN A 152 7.67 15.48 -20.01
C GLN A 152 7.05 14.83 -21.26
N THR A 153 7.54 13.63 -21.63
CA THR A 153 7.02 12.88 -22.77
C THR A 153 5.57 12.45 -22.54
N GLN A 154 5.24 11.93 -21.35
CA GLN A 154 3.88 11.54 -21.01
C GLN A 154 2.91 12.74 -21.07
N LEU A 155 3.28 13.87 -20.49
CA LEU A 155 2.44 15.07 -20.52
C LEU A 155 2.21 15.59 -21.95
N LYS A 156 3.23 15.61 -22.79
CA LYS A 156 3.09 16.01 -24.20
C LYS A 156 2.20 15.10 -25.03
N THR A 157 2.00 13.85 -24.64
CA THR A 157 1.05 12.95 -25.34
C THR A 157 -0.40 13.21 -24.93
N MET A 158 -0.62 13.82 -23.77
CA MET A 158 -1.95 14.03 -23.18
C MET A 158 -2.42 15.50 -23.25
N PHE A 159 -1.48 16.43 -23.23
CA PHE A 159 -1.76 17.87 -23.19
C PHE A 159 -1.16 18.59 -24.38
N SER A 160 -1.92 19.49 -25.00
CA SER A 160 -1.44 20.30 -26.15
C SER A 160 -0.42 21.35 -25.73
N ASN A 161 -0.53 21.85 -24.51
CA ASN A 161 0.37 22.87 -23.96
C ASN A 161 1.02 22.33 -22.70
N THR A 162 2.36 22.25 -22.71
CA THR A 162 3.17 21.80 -21.56
C THR A 162 4.40 22.67 -21.46
N VAL A 163 4.51 23.41 -20.35
CA VAL A 163 5.68 24.20 -20.00
C VAL A 163 6.56 23.34 -19.09
N VAL A 164 7.86 23.35 -19.34
CA VAL A 164 8.86 22.55 -18.59
C VAL A 164 9.93 23.47 -18.05
N THR A 165 10.10 23.47 -16.74
CA THR A 165 11.14 24.21 -16.03
C THR A 165 12.14 23.23 -15.40
N LYS A 166 13.41 23.40 -15.73
CA LYS A 166 14.49 22.57 -15.16
C LYS A 166 15.07 23.27 -13.94
N HIS A 167 15.19 22.52 -12.86
CA HIS A 167 15.85 22.92 -11.64
C HIS A 167 17.12 22.09 -11.41
N LYS A 168 18.01 22.55 -10.53
CA LYS A 168 19.27 21.83 -10.22
C LYS A 168 19.02 20.37 -9.75
N GLN A 169 17.95 20.13 -9.01
CA GLN A 169 17.65 18.83 -8.40
C GLN A 169 16.42 18.13 -8.98
N GLY A 170 15.71 18.75 -9.93
CA GLY A 170 14.48 18.17 -10.45
C GLY A 170 13.95 18.90 -11.68
N VAL A 171 12.78 18.46 -12.11
CA VAL A 171 12.01 19.05 -13.21
C VAL A 171 10.61 19.39 -12.71
N ALA A 172 10.10 20.53 -13.11
CA ALA A 172 8.73 20.95 -12.90
C ALA A 172 8.03 21.13 -14.24
N CYS A 173 6.82 20.62 -14.36
CA CYS A 173 6.00 20.69 -15.57
C CYS A 173 4.63 21.26 -15.22
N VAL A 174 4.13 22.19 -16.04
CA VAL A 174 2.76 22.68 -15.99
C VAL A 174 2.09 22.39 -17.33
N ALA A 175 0.98 21.68 -17.28
CA ALA A 175 0.25 21.30 -18.48
C ALA A 175 -1.21 21.75 -18.39
N THR A 176 -1.76 22.34 -19.48
CA THR A 176 -3.13 22.83 -19.52
C THR A 176 -3.99 21.90 -20.38
N LYS A 177 -5.12 21.46 -19.83
CA LYS A 177 -6.06 20.59 -20.54
C LYS A 177 -6.90 21.40 -21.53
N SER A 178 -6.80 21.06 -22.80
CA SER A 178 -7.58 21.67 -23.87
C SER A 178 -8.61 20.71 -24.50
N VAL A 179 -8.37 19.41 -24.42
CA VAL A 179 -9.20 18.37 -25.02
C VAL A 179 -9.30 17.15 -24.11
N LEU A 180 -10.27 16.28 -24.37
CA LEU A 180 -10.38 14.98 -23.72
C LEU A 180 -9.36 14.00 -24.30
N LEU A 181 -8.93 13.01 -23.49
CA LEU A 181 -8.08 11.92 -23.98
C LEU A 181 -8.86 11.10 -25.02
N LYS A 182 -8.25 10.91 -26.18
CA LYS A 182 -8.81 10.03 -27.24
C LYS A 182 -8.79 8.56 -26.83
N LYS A 183 -7.82 8.15 -26.02
CA LYS A 183 -7.65 6.78 -25.55
C LYS A 183 -7.08 6.79 -24.12
N VAL A 184 -7.64 5.97 -23.27
CA VAL A 184 -7.12 5.68 -21.92
C VAL A 184 -6.59 4.25 -21.94
N ARG A 185 -5.34 4.08 -21.53
CA ARG A 185 -4.71 2.77 -21.45
C ARG A 185 -5.02 2.15 -20.08
N GLY A 186 -5.55 0.93 -20.08
CA GLY A 186 -5.68 0.13 -18.86
C GLY A 186 -4.37 -0.60 -18.53
N PHE A 187 -4.09 -0.72 -17.25
CA PHE A 187 -2.88 -1.39 -16.75
C PHE A 187 -3.19 -2.55 -15.82
N ARG A 188 -4.46 -2.79 -15.52
CA ARG A 188 -4.87 -4.00 -14.78
C ARG A 188 -4.43 -5.24 -15.53
N ALA A 189 -3.98 -6.25 -14.80
CA ALA A 189 -3.51 -7.50 -15.36
C ALA A 189 -4.04 -8.67 -14.55
N ARG A 190 -4.38 -9.75 -15.24
CA ARG A 190 -4.68 -11.04 -14.66
C ARG A 190 -3.50 -11.97 -14.91
N PHE A 191 -3.16 -12.74 -13.90
CA PHE A 191 -2.17 -13.79 -13.99
C PHE A 191 -2.67 -15.01 -13.22
N ALA A 192 -2.06 -16.17 -13.45
CA ALA A 192 -2.41 -17.39 -12.75
C ALA A 192 -1.16 -18.15 -12.31
N TYR A 193 -1.31 -18.96 -11.26
CA TYR A 193 -0.30 -19.89 -10.81
C TYR A 193 -0.94 -21.20 -10.36
N ARG A 194 -0.16 -22.27 -10.33
CA ARG A 194 -0.62 -23.58 -9.87
C ARG A 194 -0.27 -23.78 -8.39
N GLN A 195 -1.26 -24.32 -7.65
CA GLN A 195 -1.07 -24.89 -6.33
C GLN A 195 -1.67 -26.30 -6.32
N GLY A 196 -0.81 -27.31 -6.27
CA GLY A 196 -1.22 -28.68 -6.53
C GLY A 196 -1.89 -28.79 -7.90
N GLU A 197 -3.05 -29.39 -7.96
CA GLU A 197 -3.87 -29.55 -9.17
C GLU A 197 -4.66 -28.29 -9.53
N ARG A 198 -4.78 -27.31 -8.63
CA ARG A 198 -5.61 -26.12 -8.81
C ARG A 198 -4.86 -25.01 -9.54
N LEU A 199 -5.55 -24.35 -10.47
CA LEU A 199 -5.11 -23.12 -11.11
C LEU A 199 -5.78 -21.93 -10.40
N ILE A 200 -4.97 -21.08 -9.78
CA ILE A 200 -5.43 -19.91 -9.02
C ILE A 200 -5.19 -18.66 -9.86
N TYR A 201 -6.22 -17.85 -10.01
CA TYR A 201 -6.20 -16.58 -10.74
C TYR A 201 -6.06 -15.41 -9.78
N CYS A 202 -5.22 -14.45 -10.14
CA CYS A 202 -5.07 -13.20 -9.42
C CYS A 202 -5.23 -12.03 -10.37
N GLU A 203 -5.85 -10.97 -9.89
CA GLU A 203 -5.82 -9.66 -10.51
C GLU A 203 -4.79 -8.77 -9.82
N SER A 204 -4.13 -7.92 -10.58
CA SER A 204 -3.24 -6.91 -10.04
C SER A 204 -3.29 -5.63 -10.87
N ARG A 205 -2.91 -4.52 -10.25
CA ARG A 205 -2.80 -3.21 -10.90
C ARG A 205 -1.51 -2.50 -10.48
N PRO A 206 -1.06 -1.47 -11.22
CA PRO A 206 0.11 -0.69 -10.84
C PRO A 206 0.02 -0.14 -9.41
N GLY A 207 1.12 -0.18 -8.69
CA GLY A 207 1.19 0.16 -7.27
C GLY A 207 1.17 -1.06 -6.36
N VAL A 208 0.41 -2.09 -6.69
CA VAL A 208 0.41 -3.36 -5.95
C VAL A 208 1.74 -4.09 -6.13
N PHE A 209 2.30 -4.57 -5.03
CA PHE A 209 3.57 -5.29 -5.04
C PHE A 209 3.54 -6.48 -6.00
N CYS A 210 4.63 -6.67 -6.74
CA CYS A 210 4.76 -7.73 -7.76
C CYS A 210 3.62 -7.77 -8.77
N HIS A 211 3.25 -6.60 -9.32
CA HIS A 211 2.27 -6.51 -10.39
C HIS A 211 2.56 -7.55 -11.52
N ARG A 212 1.54 -8.29 -11.95
CA ARG A 212 1.52 -9.31 -13.03
C ARG A 212 2.09 -10.68 -12.69
N ARG A 213 2.55 -10.95 -11.47
CA ARG A 213 3.13 -12.25 -11.10
C ARG A 213 3.06 -12.49 -9.59
N VAL A 214 3.24 -13.74 -9.20
CA VAL A 214 3.50 -14.09 -7.80
C VAL A 214 4.97 -13.84 -7.47
N ASP A 215 5.23 -13.10 -6.40
CA ASP A 215 6.58 -12.88 -5.85
C ASP A 215 7.24 -14.19 -5.39
N GLY A 216 8.57 -14.23 -5.39
CA GLY A 216 9.34 -15.38 -4.90
C GLY A 216 9.12 -15.67 -3.42
N GLY A 217 9.03 -14.63 -2.57
CA GLY A 217 8.69 -14.77 -1.16
C GLY A 217 7.28 -15.31 -0.96
N ALA A 218 6.30 -14.77 -1.69
CA ALA A 218 4.93 -15.30 -1.65
C ALA A 218 4.87 -16.77 -2.09
N ARG A 219 5.64 -17.18 -3.12
CA ARG A 219 5.74 -18.58 -3.52
C ARG A 219 6.32 -19.48 -2.42
N ALA A 220 7.35 -19.00 -1.71
CA ALA A 220 7.92 -19.74 -0.59
C ALA A 220 6.92 -19.85 0.56
N LEU A 221 6.20 -18.77 0.87
CA LEU A 221 5.17 -18.77 1.90
C LEU A 221 4.00 -19.71 1.56
N ILE A 222 3.54 -19.73 0.30
CA ILE A 222 2.53 -20.67 -0.20
C ILE A 222 3.00 -22.12 -0.02
N ARG A 223 4.25 -22.44 -0.39
CA ARG A 223 4.80 -23.78 -0.20
C ARG A 223 4.89 -24.17 1.28
N SER A 224 5.09 -23.21 2.17
CA SER A 224 5.15 -23.48 3.61
C SER A 224 3.81 -23.91 4.20
N LEU A 225 2.68 -23.72 3.51
CA LEU A 225 1.39 -24.25 3.93
C LEU A 225 1.40 -25.78 4.00
N GLY A 226 2.12 -26.46 3.07
CA GLY A 226 2.31 -27.91 3.11
C GLY A 226 3.10 -28.40 4.33
N LEU A 227 3.89 -27.55 4.99
CA LEU A 227 4.59 -27.89 6.23
C LEU A 227 3.66 -27.90 7.46
N LEU A 228 2.46 -27.35 7.35
CA LEU A 228 1.46 -27.36 8.43
C LEU A 228 0.83 -28.76 8.57
N ASN A 229 0.74 -29.49 7.48
CA ASN A 229 0.26 -30.86 7.39
C ASN A 229 1.31 -31.69 6.62
N PRO A 230 2.38 -32.17 7.29
CA PRO A 230 3.29 -33.10 6.66
C PRO A 230 2.49 -34.34 6.25
N GLY A 231 2.49 -34.65 4.94
CA GLY A 231 1.68 -35.71 4.35
C GLY A 231 1.90 -37.09 5.00
N GLU A 232 1.16 -38.10 4.55
CA GLU A 232 0.98 -39.45 5.09
C GLU A 232 2.26 -40.26 5.45
N GLU A 233 3.46 -39.73 5.18
CA GLU A 233 4.74 -40.33 5.58
C GLU A 233 5.16 -40.03 7.03
N SER A 234 4.50 -39.07 7.73
CA SER A 234 4.71 -38.88 9.16
C SER A 234 3.80 -39.85 9.93
N THR A 235 4.37 -40.72 10.71
CA THR A 235 3.69 -41.65 11.64
C THR A 235 2.93 -40.96 12.77
N GLY A 236 2.47 -39.74 12.58
CA GLY A 236 1.68 -38.93 13.49
C GLY A 236 0.18 -39.18 13.34
N ASP A 237 -0.50 -39.31 14.45
CA ASP A 237 -1.95 -39.44 14.52
C ASP A 237 -2.62 -38.28 13.71
N PRO A 238 -3.51 -38.60 12.74
CA PRO A 238 -4.28 -37.59 12.00
C PRO A 238 -5.03 -36.61 12.91
N ALA A 239 -5.36 -37.00 14.13
CA ALA A 239 -5.99 -36.13 15.14
C ALA A 239 -5.07 -34.99 15.65
N THR A 240 -3.76 -35.04 15.37
CA THR A 240 -2.80 -34.00 15.78
C THR A 240 -2.40 -33.03 14.65
N ALA A 241 -2.97 -33.21 13.45
CA ALA A 241 -2.71 -32.32 12.32
C ALA A 241 -3.19 -30.88 12.64
N PHE A 242 -2.34 -29.88 12.38
CA PHE A 242 -2.71 -28.48 12.57
C PHE A 242 -3.64 -28.02 11.42
N ALA A 243 -4.92 -27.91 11.72
CA ALA A 243 -5.94 -27.43 10.80
C ALA A 243 -6.44 -26.03 11.25
N PRO A 244 -5.88 -24.94 10.71
CA PRO A 244 -6.28 -23.60 11.12
C PRO A 244 -7.71 -23.31 10.65
N ALA A 245 -8.56 -22.84 11.56
CA ALA A 245 -9.91 -22.37 11.27
C ALA A 245 -9.94 -20.86 10.95
N ARG A 246 -8.92 -20.11 11.38
CA ARG A 246 -8.80 -18.67 11.22
C ARG A 246 -7.37 -18.29 10.82
N ILE A 247 -7.23 -17.65 9.66
CA ILE A 247 -5.93 -17.33 9.05
C ILE A 247 -5.87 -15.83 8.75
N ILE A 248 -4.75 -15.19 9.07
CA ILE A 248 -4.41 -13.82 8.64
C ILE A 248 -3.34 -13.91 7.55
N ASP A 249 -3.58 -13.24 6.41
CA ASP A 249 -2.56 -12.93 5.39
C ASP A 249 -2.19 -11.45 5.52
N MET A 250 -1.06 -11.18 6.14
CA MET A 250 -0.59 -9.83 6.46
C MET A 250 0.29 -9.28 5.33
N GLY A 251 -0.15 -8.18 4.70
CA GLY A 251 0.45 -7.65 3.46
C GLY A 251 0.01 -8.45 2.25
N CYS A 252 -1.32 -8.60 2.05
CA CYS A 252 -1.90 -9.53 1.09
C CYS A 252 -1.60 -9.19 -0.39
N GLY A 253 -1.32 -7.93 -0.73
CA GLY A 253 -0.99 -7.51 -2.09
C GLY A 253 -2.09 -7.85 -3.11
N SER A 254 -1.78 -8.73 -4.09
CA SER A 254 -2.75 -9.22 -5.07
C SER A 254 -3.61 -10.40 -4.56
N GLY A 255 -3.44 -10.81 -3.31
CA GLY A 255 -4.16 -11.91 -2.68
C GLY A 255 -3.64 -13.31 -3.00
N ALA A 256 -2.44 -13.44 -3.58
CA ALA A 256 -1.94 -14.77 -3.97
C ALA A 256 -1.82 -15.73 -2.79
N VAL A 257 -1.31 -15.26 -1.64
CA VAL A 257 -1.19 -16.10 -0.43
C VAL A 257 -2.57 -16.38 0.16
N SER A 258 -3.45 -15.37 0.22
CA SER A 258 -4.85 -15.54 0.69
C SER A 258 -5.60 -16.59 -0.13
N MET A 259 -5.50 -16.53 -1.48
CA MET A 259 -6.16 -17.51 -2.36
C MET A 259 -5.59 -18.93 -2.18
N ALA A 260 -4.27 -19.03 -2.00
CA ALA A 260 -3.62 -20.30 -1.72
C ALA A 260 -4.08 -20.89 -0.38
N ALA A 261 -4.13 -20.08 0.66
CA ALA A 261 -4.61 -20.49 1.98
C ALA A 261 -6.09 -20.91 1.94
N ALA A 262 -6.93 -20.18 1.19
CA ALA A 262 -8.35 -20.54 1.02
C ALA A 262 -8.55 -21.84 0.26
N ALA A 263 -7.67 -22.13 -0.72
CA ALA A 263 -7.70 -23.39 -1.47
C ALA A 263 -7.24 -24.58 -0.62
N GLU A 264 -6.25 -24.37 0.26
CA GLU A 264 -5.71 -25.40 1.17
C GLU A 264 -6.65 -25.67 2.35
N PHE A 265 -7.25 -24.63 2.90
CA PHE A 265 -8.14 -24.67 4.07
C PHE A 265 -9.53 -24.12 3.72
N PRO A 266 -10.36 -24.86 2.95
CA PRO A 266 -11.63 -24.33 2.43
C PRO A 266 -12.67 -23.99 3.53
N SER A 267 -12.53 -24.57 4.73
CA SER A 267 -13.39 -24.27 5.88
C SER A 267 -12.83 -23.14 6.77
N ALA A 268 -11.63 -22.67 6.52
CA ALA A 268 -11.04 -21.58 7.31
C ALA A 268 -11.60 -20.21 6.89
N ARG A 269 -11.75 -19.31 7.87
CA ARG A 269 -11.95 -17.88 7.61
C ARG A 269 -10.61 -17.23 7.38
N ILE A 270 -10.45 -16.50 6.29
CA ILE A 270 -9.20 -15.84 5.93
C ILE A 270 -9.39 -14.33 5.96
N LEU A 271 -8.55 -13.62 6.71
CA LEU A 271 -8.49 -12.17 6.75
C LEU A 271 -7.24 -11.71 5.99
N ALA A 272 -7.46 -11.14 4.81
CA ALA A 272 -6.42 -10.53 3.99
C ALA A 272 -6.26 -9.06 4.38
N VAL A 273 -5.08 -8.71 4.89
CA VAL A 273 -4.78 -7.38 5.47
C VAL A 273 -3.75 -6.67 4.61
N ASP A 274 -4.00 -5.39 4.29
CA ASP A 274 -3.02 -4.54 3.62
C ASP A 274 -3.22 -3.07 3.99
N SER A 275 -2.22 -2.23 3.79
CA SER A 275 -2.30 -0.78 3.94
C SER A 275 -2.63 -0.06 2.63
N ASP A 276 -2.50 -0.72 1.49
CA ASP A 276 -2.81 -0.18 0.16
C ASP A 276 -4.23 -0.56 -0.27
N THR A 277 -5.07 0.43 -0.53
CA THR A 277 -6.44 0.26 -1.02
C THR A 277 -6.49 -0.50 -2.34
N ARG A 278 -5.46 -0.40 -3.19
CA ARG A 278 -5.35 -1.12 -4.47
C ARG A 278 -5.09 -2.60 -4.25
N ALA A 279 -4.30 -2.95 -3.22
CA ALA A 279 -4.06 -4.34 -2.81
C ALA A 279 -5.35 -4.99 -2.32
N ILE A 280 -6.09 -4.29 -1.46
CA ILE A 280 -7.40 -4.72 -0.94
C ILE A 280 -8.38 -4.98 -2.10
N GLU A 281 -8.49 -4.04 -3.05
CA GLU A 281 -9.32 -4.21 -4.25
C GLU A 281 -8.91 -5.42 -5.08
N CYS A 282 -7.61 -5.59 -5.36
CA CYS A 282 -7.09 -6.71 -6.15
C CYS A 282 -7.36 -8.06 -5.46
N THR A 283 -7.19 -8.14 -4.14
CA THR A 283 -7.47 -9.35 -3.36
C THR A 283 -8.95 -9.71 -3.41
N ALA A 284 -9.88 -8.75 -3.26
CA ALA A 284 -11.32 -8.99 -3.36
C ALA A 284 -11.73 -9.48 -4.76
N ILE A 285 -11.15 -8.88 -5.81
CA ILE A 285 -11.39 -9.33 -7.20
C ILE A 285 -10.81 -10.74 -7.41
N SER A 286 -9.62 -11.03 -6.88
CA SER A 286 -8.99 -12.36 -6.97
C SER A 286 -9.85 -13.44 -6.29
N ALA A 287 -10.46 -13.15 -5.13
CA ALA A 287 -11.40 -14.05 -4.48
C ALA A 287 -12.61 -14.34 -5.38
N THR A 288 -13.20 -13.30 -5.97
CA THR A 288 -14.32 -13.44 -6.92
C THR A 288 -13.95 -14.28 -8.15
N LEU A 289 -12.76 -14.07 -8.74
CA LEU A 289 -12.28 -14.82 -9.92
C LEU A 289 -12.14 -16.32 -9.67
N ASN A 290 -11.89 -16.72 -8.43
CA ASN A 290 -11.73 -18.13 -8.03
C ASN A 290 -12.99 -18.73 -7.39
N GLY A 291 -14.09 -17.99 -7.27
CA GLY A 291 -15.29 -18.42 -6.56
C GLY A 291 -15.07 -18.65 -5.06
N ILE A 292 -14.07 -17.98 -4.47
CA ILE A 292 -13.69 -18.08 -3.07
C ILE A 292 -14.56 -17.10 -2.25
N THR A 293 -15.24 -17.60 -1.22
CA THR A 293 -16.19 -16.82 -0.39
C THR A 293 -15.74 -16.65 1.06
N ASN A 294 -14.69 -17.35 1.48
CA ASN A 294 -14.17 -17.38 2.84
C ASN A 294 -12.96 -16.43 3.05
N VAL A 295 -12.73 -15.50 2.14
CA VAL A 295 -11.70 -14.45 2.25
C VAL A 295 -12.40 -13.11 2.47
N GLU A 296 -12.06 -12.45 3.57
CA GLU A 296 -12.44 -11.08 3.89
C GLU A 296 -11.21 -10.17 3.76
N THR A 297 -11.41 -8.91 3.42
CA THR A 297 -10.31 -7.93 3.29
C THR A 297 -10.39 -6.87 4.38
N LEU A 298 -9.24 -6.44 4.90
CA LEU A 298 -9.12 -5.37 5.89
C LEU A 298 -8.06 -4.36 5.50
N LEU A 299 -8.47 -3.11 5.34
CA LEU A 299 -7.56 -1.99 5.13
C LEU A 299 -7.10 -1.44 6.49
N THR A 300 -5.82 -1.63 6.82
CA THR A 300 -5.22 -1.08 8.04
C THR A 300 -3.71 -0.94 7.90
N SER A 301 -3.11 0.02 8.60
CA SER A 301 -1.66 0.30 8.58
C SER A 301 -1.00 0.20 9.95
N ASP A 302 -1.75 -0.16 11.01
CA ASP A 302 -1.22 -0.24 12.38
C ASP A 302 -1.21 -1.66 12.95
N GLY A 303 -1.55 -2.66 12.13
CA GLY A 303 -1.62 -4.05 12.54
C GLY A 303 -2.80 -4.38 13.47
N THR A 304 -3.77 -3.48 13.61
CA THR A 304 -4.99 -3.78 14.37
C THR A 304 -5.87 -4.72 13.53
N VAL A 305 -6.16 -5.88 14.09
CA VAL A 305 -7.05 -6.87 13.48
C VAL A 305 -8.18 -7.20 14.45
N PRO A 306 -9.37 -7.58 13.95
CA PRO A 306 -10.49 -7.96 14.81
C PRO A 306 -10.16 -9.24 15.60
N GLU A 307 -10.87 -9.45 16.70
CA GLU A 307 -10.84 -10.67 17.49
C GLU A 307 -9.42 -11.10 17.93
N PRO A 308 -8.66 -10.26 18.65
CA PRO A 308 -7.32 -10.57 19.08
C PRO A 308 -7.30 -11.83 19.98
N GLY A 309 -6.23 -12.62 19.88
CA GLY A 309 -6.06 -13.86 20.66
C GLY A 309 -6.93 -15.03 20.16
N THR A 310 -7.52 -14.96 18.97
CA THR A 310 -8.40 -16.03 18.44
C THR A 310 -7.96 -16.63 17.11
N TRP A 311 -6.92 -16.08 16.49
CA TRP A 311 -6.43 -16.52 15.20
C TRP A 311 -5.48 -17.70 15.33
N ASP A 312 -5.56 -18.64 14.38
CA ASP A 312 -4.74 -19.87 14.41
C ASP A 312 -3.44 -19.71 13.67
N LEU A 313 -3.44 -18.97 12.56
CA LEU A 313 -2.27 -18.82 11.69
C LEU A 313 -2.15 -17.38 11.19
N LEU A 314 -0.93 -16.84 11.22
CA LEU A 314 -0.58 -15.62 10.50
C LEU A 314 0.50 -15.92 9.48
N LEU A 315 0.26 -15.50 8.24
CA LEU A 315 1.17 -15.57 7.10
C LEU A 315 1.65 -14.15 6.78
N GLY A 316 2.95 -13.97 6.55
CA GLY A 316 3.50 -12.65 6.24
C GLY A 316 4.72 -12.68 5.32
N ASN A 317 4.70 -11.78 4.34
CA ASN A 317 5.83 -11.49 3.44
C ASN A 317 6.18 -9.99 3.56
N PRO A 318 6.80 -9.57 4.69
CA PRO A 318 7.08 -8.17 4.92
C PRO A 318 8.11 -7.62 3.93
N PRO A 319 8.00 -6.34 3.51
CA PRO A 319 8.98 -5.71 2.66
C PRO A 319 10.33 -5.54 3.37
N TYR A 320 11.44 -5.58 2.61
CA TYR A 320 12.81 -5.47 3.14
C TYR A 320 13.27 -4.04 3.41
N TYR A 321 12.52 -3.03 2.96
CA TYR A 321 12.77 -1.63 3.31
C TYR A 321 12.17 -1.31 4.69
N SER A 322 12.42 -0.12 5.23
CA SER A 322 11.89 0.37 6.53
C SER A 322 12.64 -0.02 7.79
N ASP A 323 13.90 -0.44 7.69
CA ASP A 323 14.73 -0.80 8.86
C ASP A 323 13.98 -1.74 9.83
N PHE A 324 13.40 -2.80 9.28
CA PHE A 324 12.60 -3.82 9.97
C PHE A 324 11.31 -3.33 10.66
N ARG A 325 10.94 -2.04 10.61
CA ARG A 325 9.73 -1.54 11.28
C ARG A 325 8.44 -2.23 10.83
N ILE A 326 8.32 -2.54 9.53
CA ILE A 326 7.14 -3.27 9.02
C ILE A 326 7.21 -4.75 9.42
N SER A 327 8.39 -5.36 9.41
CA SER A 327 8.56 -6.73 9.93
C SER A 327 8.19 -6.82 11.41
N GLU A 328 8.63 -5.86 12.23
CA GLU A 328 8.25 -5.78 13.65
C GLU A 328 6.74 -5.60 13.83
N LEU A 329 6.09 -4.78 12.98
CA LEU A 329 4.64 -4.65 12.98
C LEU A 329 3.96 -6.01 12.75
N PHE A 330 4.41 -6.80 11.77
CA PHE A 330 3.87 -8.13 11.50
C PHE A 330 4.03 -9.08 12.69
N LEU A 331 5.20 -9.07 13.33
CA LEU A 331 5.46 -9.89 14.52
C LEU A 331 4.59 -9.48 15.71
N GLN A 332 4.41 -8.19 15.96
CA GLN A 332 3.56 -7.69 17.04
C GLN A 332 2.07 -7.92 16.76
N THR A 333 1.65 -7.81 15.50
CA THR A 333 0.30 -8.20 15.08
C THR A 333 0.06 -9.68 15.35
N ALA A 334 0.99 -10.56 14.96
CA ALA A 334 0.89 -11.98 15.22
C ALA A 334 0.81 -12.27 16.74
N ARG A 335 1.67 -11.65 17.53
CA ARG A 335 1.66 -11.81 19.00
C ARG A 335 0.31 -11.45 19.62
N SER A 336 -0.35 -10.41 19.12
CA SER A 336 -1.63 -9.96 19.67
C SER A 336 -2.83 -10.69 19.10
N ALA A 337 -2.75 -11.15 17.86
CA ALA A 337 -3.86 -11.77 17.14
C ALA A 337 -3.96 -13.27 17.39
N LEU A 338 -2.82 -13.97 17.45
CA LEU A 338 -2.79 -15.41 17.59
C LEU A 338 -3.23 -15.86 18.97
N ARG A 339 -4.01 -16.96 19.02
CA ARG A 339 -4.31 -17.67 20.25
C ARG A 339 -3.05 -18.40 20.77
N PRO A 340 -2.99 -18.80 22.06
CA PRO A 340 -1.94 -19.72 22.53
C PRO A 340 -1.91 -21.00 21.67
N GLY A 341 -0.69 -21.41 21.25
CA GLY A 341 -0.51 -22.50 20.30
C GLY A 341 -0.80 -22.16 18.82
N GLY A 342 -1.25 -20.95 18.50
CA GLY A 342 -1.35 -20.45 17.14
C GLY A 342 0.02 -20.29 16.49
N ARG A 343 0.10 -20.30 15.17
CA ARG A 343 1.37 -20.31 14.41
C ARG A 343 1.56 -19.07 13.57
N ILE A 344 2.81 -18.68 13.39
CA ILE A 344 3.21 -17.61 12.47
C ILE A 344 4.21 -18.16 11.46
N HIS A 345 4.02 -17.84 10.18
CA HIS A 345 4.99 -18.06 9.11
C HIS A 345 5.39 -16.70 8.51
N ILE A 346 6.67 -16.36 8.58
CA ILE A 346 7.24 -15.14 8.00
C ILE A 346 8.32 -15.53 6.99
N VAL A 347 8.17 -15.09 5.76
CA VAL A 347 9.19 -15.29 4.73
C VAL A 347 10.15 -14.11 4.69
N THR A 348 11.45 -14.41 4.57
CA THR A 348 12.49 -13.38 4.52
C THR A 348 13.76 -13.86 3.82
N LYS A 349 14.60 -12.91 3.39
CA LYS A 349 16.01 -13.10 3.05
C LYS A 349 16.95 -12.55 4.13
N LEU A 350 16.43 -11.85 5.13
CA LEU A 350 17.18 -11.20 6.21
C LEU A 350 17.08 -12.05 7.48
N LEU A 351 17.95 -13.07 7.59
CA LEU A 351 17.79 -14.17 8.54
C LEU A 351 18.05 -13.75 9.99
N GLU A 352 19.19 -13.14 10.26
CA GLU A 352 19.72 -12.89 11.59
C GLU A 352 18.73 -12.11 12.48
N TRP A 353 18.20 -11.01 11.93
CA TRP A 353 17.27 -10.18 12.68
C TRP A 353 15.96 -10.91 12.97
N HIS A 354 15.38 -11.59 11.96
CA HIS A 354 14.10 -12.28 12.12
C HIS A 354 14.22 -13.44 13.11
N GLU A 355 15.29 -14.24 13.02
CA GLU A 355 15.53 -15.34 13.95
C GLU A 355 15.66 -14.85 15.39
N ALA A 356 16.53 -13.86 15.61
CA ALA A 356 16.76 -13.30 16.95
C ALA A 356 15.47 -12.69 17.53
N ARG A 357 14.71 -11.95 16.69
CA ARG A 357 13.51 -11.28 17.13
C ARG A 357 12.35 -12.25 17.40
N MET A 358 12.16 -13.24 16.54
CA MET A 358 11.10 -14.25 16.73
C MET A 358 11.34 -15.11 17.96
N LYS A 359 12.58 -15.51 18.27
CA LYS A 359 12.94 -16.24 19.52
C LYS A 359 12.60 -15.45 20.78
N GLN A 360 12.61 -14.12 20.76
CA GLN A 360 12.21 -13.29 21.90
C GLN A 360 10.69 -13.29 22.12
N ILE A 361 9.91 -13.42 21.04
CA ILE A 361 8.44 -13.24 21.07
C ILE A 361 7.71 -14.57 21.16
N PHE A 362 8.14 -15.57 20.40
CA PHE A 362 7.48 -16.84 20.17
C PHE A 362 8.27 -18.02 20.73
N SER A 363 7.65 -19.20 20.80
CA SER A 363 8.31 -20.48 21.03
C SER A 363 8.52 -21.26 19.72
N ASP A 364 9.29 -22.34 19.80
CA ASP A 364 9.48 -23.34 18.72
C ASP A 364 9.83 -22.72 17.35
N VAL A 365 10.74 -21.73 17.37
CA VAL A 365 11.17 -21.02 16.16
C VAL A 365 12.00 -21.95 15.29
N THR A 366 11.52 -22.24 14.09
CA THR A 366 12.20 -23.04 13.07
C THR A 366 12.45 -22.20 11.80
N ALA A 367 13.53 -22.53 11.09
CA ALA A 367 13.91 -21.88 9.84
C ALA A 367 13.87 -22.93 8.70
N ASN A 368 12.97 -22.73 7.75
CA ASN A 368 12.76 -23.65 6.62
C ASN A 368 13.24 -23.00 5.34
N ALA A 369 14.32 -23.50 4.75
CA ALA A 369 14.82 -23.00 3.47
C ALA A 369 13.91 -23.47 2.32
N ILE A 370 13.34 -22.52 1.55
CA ILE A 370 12.47 -22.77 0.41
C ILE A 370 12.96 -21.96 -0.78
N GLY A 371 13.77 -22.57 -1.63
CA GLY A 371 14.47 -21.89 -2.73
C GLY A 371 15.47 -20.87 -2.19
N GLU A 372 15.38 -19.62 -2.65
CA GLU A 372 16.25 -18.51 -2.19
C GLU A 372 15.75 -17.80 -0.92
N TYR A 373 14.65 -18.28 -0.34
CA TYR A 373 13.99 -17.68 0.81
C TYR A 373 14.02 -18.61 2.01
N THR A 374 13.93 -18.04 3.18
CA THR A 374 13.68 -18.77 4.42
C THR A 374 12.30 -18.39 4.95
N VAL A 375 11.51 -19.41 5.26
CA VAL A 375 10.27 -19.23 6.02
C VAL A 375 10.55 -19.59 7.47
N PHE A 376 10.52 -18.59 8.33
CA PHE A 376 10.50 -18.81 9.78
C PHE A 376 9.09 -19.19 10.20
N ALA A 377 8.98 -20.31 10.91
CA ALA A 377 7.75 -20.74 11.57
C ALA A 377 7.97 -20.72 13.07
N ALA A 378 6.95 -20.30 13.82
CA ALA A 378 6.99 -20.26 15.29
C ALA A 378 5.59 -20.41 15.89
N VAL A 379 5.53 -20.67 17.19
CA VAL A 379 4.30 -20.89 17.95
C VAL A 379 4.08 -19.76 18.94
N GLN A 380 2.86 -19.24 19.03
CA GLN A 380 2.43 -18.28 20.05
C GLN A 380 2.44 -18.93 21.44
N LYS A 381 3.10 -18.28 22.40
CA LYS A 381 3.20 -18.71 23.80
C LYS A 381 1.88 -18.66 24.53
#